data_7d8a3046c01b06474ebe3c82c795d60d
#
_entry.id   7d8a3046c01b06474ebe3c82c795d60d
#
_cell.length_a   1.000
_cell.length_b   1.000
_cell.length_c   1.000
_cell.angle_alpha   90.00
_cell.angle_beta   90.00
_cell.angle_gamma   90.00
#
_symmetry.space_group_name_H-M   'P 1'
#
loop_
_entity.id
_entity.type
_entity.pdbx_description
1 polymer ?
#
loop_
_entity_poly.entity_id
_entity_poly.type
_entity_poly.pdbx_seq_one_letter_code
_entity_poly.pdbx_strand_id
1 'polypeptide(L)'
;MESERPDALFHDPYARTLAGERAEQIVASLPKGASMSWPMVVRTVVLDELITKSVARDGVDTVLNLAAGLDTRPYRLPLPLQLRWIEVDFPDMIAYKQDHLANAKPVCALEQVGLDLTEISRRRELFAKIGSTSKQVLVVSEGLLIYLSREQVGALADDLTAPPTFRWWLIDIAGPRILKRMEKTWGRAVAAGNAPFKFAPAEGTQFFEGHGWVEAEFRSMWVEANRLKRAEIPFAWLWQLLGRL
;
A
#
# COMPACT_ATOMS: atom_id res chain seq x y z
N MET A 1 -15.51 7.63 10.34
CA MET A 1 -14.54 7.21 9.29
C MET A 1 -14.29 8.39 8.35
N GLU A 2 -13.21 8.39 7.51
CA GLU A 2 -12.93 9.49 6.59
C GLU A 2 -14.11 9.78 5.67
N SER A 3 -14.68 8.75 5.06
CA SER A 3 -15.81 8.85 4.11
C SER A 3 -17.10 9.46 4.68
N GLU A 4 -17.20 9.61 5.99
CA GLU A 4 -18.37 10.17 6.69
C GLU A 4 -18.18 11.65 7.06
N ARG A 5 -16.99 12.19 6.81
CA ARG A 5 -16.70 13.58 7.11
C ARG A 5 -17.33 14.51 6.06
N PRO A 6 -17.79 15.71 6.47
CA PRO A 6 -18.25 16.71 5.50
C PRO A 6 -17.14 17.18 4.53
N ASP A 7 -15.87 17.08 4.97
CA ASP A 7 -14.67 17.44 4.23
C ASP A 7 -13.88 16.19 3.81
N ALA A 8 -14.55 15.07 3.54
CA ALA A 8 -13.92 13.82 3.17
C ALA A 8 -13.02 13.98 1.93
N LEU A 9 -11.79 13.45 2.01
CA LEU A 9 -10.82 13.48 0.90
C LEU A 9 -11.08 12.39 -0.12
N PHE A 10 -11.74 11.33 0.29
CA PHE A 10 -12.21 10.25 -0.57
C PHE A 10 -13.46 9.60 0.04
N HIS A 11 -14.24 8.98 -0.82
CA HIS A 11 -15.38 8.18 -0.41
C HIS A 11 -15.11 6.71 -0.72
N ASP A 12 -15.23 5.86 0.30
CA ASP A 12 -15.14 4.41 0.19
C ASP A 12 -16.43 3.79 0.74
N PRO A 13 -17.37 3.44 -0.13
CA PRO A 13 -18.66 2.88 0.29
C PRO A 13 -18.53 1.47 0.86
N TYR A 14 -17.41 0.81 0.64
CA TYR A 14 -17.18 -0.58 1.03
C TYR A 14 -16.41 -0.73 2.34
N ALA A 15 -15.72 0.31 2.79
CA ALA A 15 -14.80 0.26 3.94
C ALA A 15 -15.47 -0.28 5.21
N ARG A 16 -16.71 0.12 5.49
CA ARG A 16 -17.44 -0.34 6.69
C ARG A 16 -17.82 -1.82 6.57
N THR A 17 -18.32 -2.25 5.41
CA THR A 17 -18.69 -3.65 5.15
C THR A 17 -17.47 -4.58 5.29
N LEU A 18 -16.35 -4.19 4.69
CA LEU A 18 -15.10 -4.97 4.74
C LEU A 18 -14.44 -4.97 6.12
N ALA A 19 -14.49 -3.85 6.82
CA ALA A 19 -13.91 -3.74 8.15
C ALA A 19 -14.63 -4.60 9.19
N GLY A 20 -15.97 -4.68 9.09
CA GLY A 20 -16.82 -5.40 10.04
C GLY A 20 -16.70 -4.87 11.48
N GLU A 21 -17.45 -5.47 12.39
CA GLU A 21 -17.43 -5.11 13.82
C GLU A 21 -16.06 -5.33 14.48
N ARG A 22 -15.31 -6.32 14.01
CA ARG A 22 -13.99 -6.65 14.56
C ARG A 22 -12.99 -5.51 14.39
N ALA A 23 -13.02 -4.80 13.28
CA ALA A 23 -12.13 -3.67 13.04
C ALA A 23 -12.45 -2.49 13.97
N GLU A 24 -13.72 -2.22 14.25
CA GLU A 24 -14.13 -1.19 15.20
C GLU A 24 -13.61 -1.53 16.61
N GLN A 25 -13.71 -2.80 17.03
CA GLN A 25 -13.17 -3.29 18.30
C GLN A 25 -11.63 -3.13 18.35
N ILE A 26 -10.92 -3.48 17.28
CA ILE A 26 -9.47 -3.32 17.20
C ILE A 26 -9.09 -1.83 17.32
N VAL A 27 -9.70 -0.95 16.56
CA VAL A 27 -9.42 0.51 16.63
C VAL A 27 -9.71 1.07 18.01
N ALA A 28 -10.81 0.65 18.64
CA ALA A 28 -11.15 1.07 19.99
C ALA A 28 -10.15 0.56 21.06
N SER A 29 -9.53 -0.59 20.84
CA SER A 29 -8.52 -1.16 21.73
C SER A 29 -7.12 -0.55 21.57
N LEU A 30 -6.85 0.12 20.45
CA LEU A 30 -5.54 0.72 20.20
C LEU A 30 -5.36 2.04 20.95
N PRO A 31 -4.21 2.26 21.63
CA PRO A 31 -3.89 3.54 22.23
C PRO A 31 -3.96 4.66 21.19
N LYS A 32 -4.79 5.66 21.44
CA LYS A 32 -5.01 6.80 20.52
C LYS A 32 -5.54 6.43 19.12
N GLY A 33 -6.17 5.25 18.96
CA GLY A 33 -6.56 4.71 17.66
C GLY A 33 -7.25 5.71 16.73
N ALA A 34 -8.32 6.36 17.18
CA ALA A 34 -9.05 7.33 16.36
C ALA A 34 -8.25 8.61 16.05
N SER A 35 -7.47 9.14 17.02
CA SER A 35 -6.67 10.37 16.81
C SER A 35 -5.42 10.14 15.93
N MET A 36 -5.05 8.89 15.68
CA MET A 36 -3.90 8.50 14.87
C MET A 36 -4.31 7.90 13.52
N SER A 37 -5.56 8.13 13.08
CA SER A 37 -6.04 7.63 11.78
C SER A 37 -5.54 8.47 10.59
N TRP A 38 -5.15 9.72 10.80
CA TRP A 38 -4.72 10.62 9.74
C TRP A 38 -3.58 10.08 8.85
N PRO A 39 -2.57 9.33 9.35
CA PRO A 39 -1.54 8.78 8.48
C PRO A 39 -2.10 7.79 7.45
N MET A 40 -3.09 6.99 7.84
CA MET A 40 -3.74 6.06 6.92
C MET A 40 -4.52 6.82 5.85
N VAL A 41 -5.27 7.85 6.24
CA VAL A 41 -6.03 8.71 5.32
C VAL A 41 -5.09 9.40 4.32
N VAL A 42 -4.01 10.01 4.81
CA VAL A 42 -3.02 10.71 3.97
C VAL A 42 -2.36 9.73 3.00
N ARG A 43 -1.95 8.53 3.48
CA ARG A 43 -1.36 7.49 2.64
C ARG A 43 -2.32 7.08 1.53
N THR A 44 -3.56 6.80 1.86
CA THR A 44 -4.59 6.43 0.89
C THR A 44 -4.72 7.49 -0.20
N VAL A 45 -4.86 8.76 0.17
CA VAL A 45 -5.01 9.87 -0.80
C VAL A 45 -3.79 10.00 -1.71
N VAL A 46 -2.59 9.96 -1.12
CA VAL A 46 -1.34 10.08 -1.90
C VAL A 46 -1.19 8.94 -2.89
N LEU A 47 -1.47 7.71 -2.46
CA LEU A 47 -1.44 6.55 -3.37
C LEU A 47 -2.52 6.63 -4.45
N ASP A 48 -3.73 7.08 -4.12
CA ASP A 48 -4.80 7.30 -5.09
C ASP A 48 -4.38 8.31 -6.17
N GLU A 49 -3.76 9.42 -5.77
CA GLU A 49 -3.24 10.45 -6.68
C GLU A 49 -2.14 9.87 -7.59
N LEU A 50 -1.18 9.13 -7.02
CA LEU A 50 -0.06 8.55 -7.77
C LEU A 50 -0.54 7.47 -8.74
N ILE A 51 -1.41 6.57 -8.33
CA ILE A 51 -1.99 5.52 -9.19
C ILE A 51 -2.76 6.17 -10.36
N THR A 52 -3.65 7.12 -10.05
CA THR A 52 -4.45 7.80 -11.08
C THR A 52 -3.55 8.56 -12.07
N LYS A 53 -2.50 9.23 -11.56
CA LYS A 53 -1.51 9.93 -12.39
C LYS A 53 -0.79 8.96 -13.33
N SER A 54 -0.28 7.83 -12.80
CA SER A 54 0.47 6.86 -13.59
C SER A 54 -0.41 6.18 -14.66
N VAL A 55 -1.65 5.84 -14.32
CA VAL A 55 -2.60 5.30 -15.31
C VAL A 55 -2.92 6.32 -16.40
N ALA A 56 -3.11 7.60 -16.05
CA ALA A 56 -3.51 8.62 -17.00
C ALA A 56 -2.36 9.14 -17.88
N ARG A 57 -1.13 9.14 -17.38
CA ARG A 57 0.00 9.84 -18.04
C ARG A 57 1.16 8.95 -18.46
N ASP A 58 1.40 7.87 -17.70
CA ASP A 58 2.62 7.07 -17.88
C ASP A 58 2.35 5.78 -18.68
N GLY A 59 1.13 5.62 -19.24
CA GLY A 59 0.76 4.49 -20.09
C GLY A 59 0.63 3.15 -19.34
N VAL A 60 0.42 3.19 -18.04
CA VAL A 60 0.17 1.99 -17.22
C VAL A 60 -1.11 1.30 -17.69
N ASP A 61 -1.00 0.06 -18.11
CA ASP A 61 -2.12 -0.80 -18.53
C ASP A 61 -2.45 -1.88 -17.48
N THR A 62 -1.57 -2.08 -16.51
CA THR A 62 -1.73 -3.09 -15.46
C THR A 62 -1.26 -2.54 -14.12
N VAL A 63 -2.10 -2.64 -13.09
CA VAL A 63 -1.75 -2.41 -11.68
C VAL A 63 -1.63 -3.77 -11.00
N LEU A 64 -0.50 -4.02 -10.35
CA LEU A 64 -0.25 -5.19 -9.51
C LEU A 64 -0.20 -4.76 -8.05
N ASN A 65 -1.25 -5.05 -7.30
CA ASN A 65 -1.36 -4.71 -5.88
C ASN A 65 -0.98 -5.92 -5.01
N LEU A 66 0.17 -5.83 -4.34
CA LEU A 66 0.75 -6.88 -3.51
C LEU A 66 0.32 -6.71 -2.05
N ALA A 67 -0.13 -7.78 -1.43
CA ALA A 67 -0.77 -7.79 -0.12
C ALA A 67 -1.95 -6.79 -0.09
N ALA A 68 -2.86 -6.95 -1.06
CA ALA A 68 -3.93 -6.01 -1.34
C ALA A 68 -4.94 -5.82 -0.19
N GLY A 69 -5.02 -6.78 0.73
CA GLY A 69 -5.89 -6.69 1.90
C GLY A 69 -7.32 -6.32 1.51
N LEU A 70 -7.82 -5.29 2.18
CA LEU A 70 -9.17 -4.76 1.98
C LEU A 70 -9.20 -3.51 1.08
N ASP A 71 -8.22 -3.34 0.20
CA ASP A 71 -8.17 -2.23 -0.76
C ASP A 71 -9.38 -2.25 -1.70
N THR A 72 -10.07 -1.13 -1.83
CA THR A 72 -11.28 -0.95 -2.64
C THR A 72 -11.06 -0.09 -3.88
N ARG A 73 -9.81 0.31 -4.18
CA ARG A 73 -9.51 1.16 -5.34
C ARG A 73 -10.08 0.68 -6.66
N PRO A 74 -10.06 -0.63 -6.99
CA PRO A 74 -10.68 -1.12 -8.22
C PRO A 74 -12.19 -0.94 -8.30
N TYR A 75 -12.84 -0.61 -7.19
CA TYR A 75 -14.28 -0.38 -7.10
C TYR A 75 -14.65 1.11 -6.98
N ARG A 76 -13.71 1.98 -6.55
CA ARG A 76 -14.04 3.38 -6.23
C ARG A 76 -13.25 4.44 -7.01
N LEU A 77 -12.06 4.12 -7.52
CA LEU A 77 -11.30 5.07 -8.32
C LEU A 77 -11.84 5.17 -9.74
N PRO A 78 -11.75 6.35 -10.38
CA PRO A 78 -12.16 6.56 -11.78
C PRO A 78 -11.12 5.95 -12.74
N LEU A 79 -11.08 4.63 -12.80
CA LEU A 79 -10.12 3.88 -13.62
C LEU A 79 -10.71 3.54 -14.99
N PRO A 80 -9.88 3.43 -16.05
CA PRO A 80 -10.32 2.94 -17.34
C PRO A 80 -10.86 1.50 -17.27
N LEU A 81 -11.95 1.20 -17.97
CA LEU A 81 -12.57 -0.13 -18.00
C LEU A 81 -11.58 -1.25 -18.42
N GLN A 82 -10.64 -0.93 -19.31
CA GLN A 82 -9.66 -1.86 -19.85
C GLN A 82 -8.41 -1.99 -18.97
N LEU A 83 -8.24 -1.17 -17.94
CA LEU A 83 -7.12 -1.30 -17.00
C LEU A 83 -7.22 -2.66 -16.30
N ARG A 84 -6.14 -3.43 -16.35
CA ARG A 84 -6.04 -4.64 -15.55
C ARG A 84 -5.62 -4.28 -14.13
N TRP A 85 -6.39 -4.73 -13.15
CA TRP A 85 -6.05 -4.60 -11.74
C TRP A 85 -5.90 -6.00 -11.15
N ILE A 86 -4.70 -6.36 -10.72
CA ILE A 86 -4.38 -7.67 -10.18
C ILE A 86 -4.09 -7.51 -8.69
N GLU A 87 -4.92 -8.12 -7.86
CA GLU A 87 -4.70 -8.19 -6.41
C GLU A 87 -4.07 -9.52 -6.05
N VAL A 88 -3.02 -9.46 -5.23
CA VAL A 88 -2.36 -10.66 -4.68
C VAL A 88 -2.40 -10.56 -3.16
N ASP A 89 -2.94 -11.58 -2.50
CA ASP A 89 -2.93 -11.71 -1.05
C ASP A 89 -3.08 -13.18 -0.65
N PHE A 90 -3.04 -13.47 0.65
CA PHE A 90 -3.33 -14.80 1.16
C PHE A 90 -4.69 -15.30 0.64
N PRO A 91 -4.82 -16.63 0.34
CA PRO A 91 -6.08 -17.18 -0.19
C PRO A 91 -7.30 -16.83 0.66
N ASP A 92 -7.17 -16.90 1.99
CA ASP A 92 -8.27 -16.60 2.91
C ASP A 92 -8.68 -15.11 2.87
N MET A 93 -7.71 -14.19 2.67
CA MET A 93 -7.99 -12.77 2.53
C MET A 93 -8.73 -12.48 1.22
N ILE A 94 -8.30 -13.11 0.13
CA ILE A 94 -8.97 -13.02 -1.16
C ILE A 94 -10.40 -13.54 -1.06
N ALA A 95 -10.60 -14.72 -0.48
CA ALA A 95 -11.93 -15.31 -0.29
C ALA A 95 -12.83 -14.40 0.56
N TYR A 96 -12.32 -13.89 1.68
CA TYR A 96 -13.04 -12.94 2.55
C TYR A 96 -13.52 -11.71 1.76
N LYS A 97 -12.64 -11.11 0.97
CA LYS A 97 -12.95 -9.92 0.18
C LYS A 97 -13.98 -10.21 -0.91
N GLN A 98 -13.86 -11.34 -1.60
CA GLN A 98 -14.80 -11.78 -2.61
C GLN A 98 -16.21 -11.97 -2.04
N ASP A 99 -16.33 -12.61 -0.89
CA ASP A 99 -17.61 -12.84 -0.22
C ASP A 99 -18.30 -11.53 0.16
N HIS A 100 -17.54 -10.58 0.75
CA HIS A 100 -18.08 -9.30 1.21
C HIS A 100 -18.40 -8.33 0.06
N LEU A 101 -17.74 -8.48 -1.09
CA LEU A 101 -17.95 -7.67 -2.29
C LEU A 101 -18.67 -8.40 -3.43
N ALA A 102 -19.31 -9.54 -3.15
CA ALA A 102 -19.99 -10.36 -4.16
C ALA A 102 -21.02 -9.59 -5.00
N ASN A 103 -21.64 -8.56 -4.42
CA ASN A 103 -22.62 -7.69 -5.12
C ASN A 103 -22.02 -6.39 -5.65
N ALA A 104 -20.74 -6.13 -5.42
CA ALA A 104 -20.03 -4.95 -5.91
C ALA A 104 -19.45 -5.23 -7.30
N LYS A 105 -19.46 -4.20 -8.16
CA LYS A 105 -18.86 -4.31 -9.49
C LYS A 105 -17.58 -3.45 -9.54
N PRO A 106 -16.43 -4.03 -9.86
CA PRO A 106 -15.24 -3.25 -10.10
C PRO A 106 -15.41 -2.35 -11.33
N VAL A 107 -14.76 -1.20 -11.32
CA VAL A 107 -14.79 -0.24 -12.44
C VAL A 107 -13.79 -0.60 -13.54
N CYS A 108 -12.90 -1.55 -13.29
CA CYS A 108 -11.87 -2.00 -14.22
C CYS A 108 -11.80 -3.54 -14.27
N ALA A 109 -10.90 -4.10 -15.08
CA ALA A 109 -10.73 -5.55 -15.20
C ALA A 109 -9.97 -6.10 -13.98
N LEU A 110 -10.69 -6.52 -12.93
CA LEU A 110 -10.15 -7.04 -11.69
C LEU A 110 -9.84 -8.54 -11.78
N GLU A 111 -8.62 -8.92 -11.40
CA GLU A 111 -8.15 -10.28 -11.17
C GLU A 111 -7.66 -10.41 -9.71
N GLN A 112 -8.05 -11.49 -9.02
CA GLN A 112 -7.66 -11.73 -7.64
C GLN A 112 -6.94 -13.06 -7.52
N VAL A 113 -5.73 -13.05 -6.94
CA VAL A 113 -4.82 -14.21 -6.88
C VAL A 113 -4.49 -14.52 -5.42
N GLY A 114 -4.92 -15.69 -4.96
CA GLY A 114 -4.54 -16.21 -3.65
C GLY A 114 -3.13 -16.78 -3.67
N LEU A 115 -2.17 -16.05 -3.09
CA LEU A 115 -0.76 -16.43 -3.04
C LEU A 115 -0.07 -15.86 -1.81
N ASP A 116 0.65 -16.71 -1.08
CA ASP A 116 1.64 -16.24 -0.11
C ASP A 116 2.89 -15.73 -0.86
N LEU A 117 3.16 -14.43 -0.75
CA LEU A 117 4.32 -13.78 -1.39
C LEU A 117 5.67 -14.31 -0.90
N THR A 118 5.72 -15.07 0.19
CA THR A 118 6.94 -15.76 0.66
C THR A 118 7.25 -17.02 -0.14
N GLU A 119 6.29 -17.54 -0.92
CA GLU A 119 6.48 -18.65 -1.85
C GLU A 119 7.21 -18.19 -3.13
N ILE A 120 8.53 -18.09 -3.06
CA ILE A 120 9.39 -17.45 -4.08
C ILE A 120 9.13 -17.98 -5.49
N SER A 121 9.05 -19.29 -5.67
CA SER A 121 8.87 -19.89 -7.02
C SER A 121 7.54 -19.48 -7.64
N ARG A 122 6.44 -19.53 -6.88
CA ARG A 122 5.10 -19.16 -7.35
C ARG A 122 5.00 -17.65 -7.60
N ARG A 123 5.65 -16.84 -6.75
CA ARG A 123 5.72 -15.40 -6.92
C ARG A 123 6.43 -15.03 -8.23
N ARG A 124 7.59 -15.63 -8.51
CA ARG A 124 8.35 -15.42 -9.77
C ARG A 124 7.56 -15.86 -11.01
N GLU A 125 6.90 -16.99 -10.94
CA GLU A 125 6.03 -17.48 -12.02
C GLU A 125 4.89 -16.49 -12.31
N LEU A 126 4.23 -15.98 -11.25
CA LEU A 126 3.18 -14.98 -11.38
C LEU A 126 3.71 -13.69 -12.03
N PHE A 127 4.86 -13.17 -11.55
CA PHE A 127 5.45 -11.94 -12.09
C PHE A 127 5.87 -12.12 -13.56
N ALA A 128 6.45 -13.23 -13.92
CA ALA A 128 6.79 -13.54 -15.31
C ALA A 128 5.54 -13.60 -16.20
N LYS A 129 4.46 -14.26 -15.74
CA LYS A 129 3.18 -14.32 -16.45
C LYS A 129 2.58 -12.93 -16.65
N ILE A 130 2.53 -12.10 -15.61
CA ILE A 130 2.02 -10.73 -15.71
C ILE A 130 2.89 -9.92 -16.66
N GLY A 131 4.22 -10.00 -16.53
CA GLY A 131 5.16 -9.28 -17.37
C GLY A 131 5.04 -9.63 -18.84
N SER A 132 4.76 -10.89 -19.17
CA SER A 132 4.59 -11.34 -20.56
C SER A 132 3.29 -10.89 -21.22
N THR A 133 2.30 -10.48 -20.43
CA THR A 133 0.94 -10.12 -20.91
C THR A 133 0.60 -8.64 -20.72
N SER A 134 1.50 -7.86 -20.14
CA SER A 134 1.30 -6.43 -19.86
C SER A 134 2.35 -5.60 -20.62
N LYS A 135 2.02 -4.35 -20.93
CA LYS A 135 2.96 -3.40 -21.57
C LYS A 135 3.69 -2.58 -20.52
N GLN A 136 2.98 -2.03 -19.56
CA GLN A 136 3.53 -1.24 -18.46
C GLN A 136 2.81 -1.53 -17.16
N VAL A 137 3.53 -2.11 -16.20
CA VAL A 137 3.00 -2.49 -14.90
C VAL A 137 3.42 -1.47 -13.84
N LEU A 138 2.43 -1.01 -13.08
CA LEU A 138 2.60 -0.31 -11.83
C LEU A 138 2.41 -1.31 -10.69
N VAL A 139 3.44 -1.54 -9.90
CA VAL A 139 3.35 -2.34 -8.68
C VAL A 139 2.98 -1.43 -7.50
N VAL A 140 2.10 -1.90 -6.64
CA VAL A 140 1.71 -1.24 -5.38
C VAL A 140 1.98 -2.18 -4.22
N SER A 141 2.67 -1.70 -3.19
CA SER A 141 2.90 -2.43 -1.94
C SER A 141 2.58 -1.48 -0.78
N GLU A 142 1.31 -1.43 -0.39
CA GLU A 142 0.86 -0.57 0.71
C GLU A 142 0.80 -1.34 2.03
N GLY A 143 1.59 -0.90 3.03
CA GLY A 143 1.62 -1.52 4.36
C GLY A 143 2.17 -2.95 4.37
N LEU A 144 2.98 -3.33 3.38
CA LEU A 144 3.57 -4.66 3.26
C LEU A 144 5.00 -4.72 3.79
N LEU A 145 5.87 -3.83 3.29
CA LEU A 145 7.31 -3.97 3.46
C LEU A 145 7.75 -3.94 4.92
N ILE A 146 7.05 -3.18 5.75
CA ILE A 146 7.35 -3.04 7.18
C ILE A 146 7.31 -4.38 7.95
N TYR A 147 6.60 -5.39 7.46
CA TYR A 147 6.47 -6.73 8.07
C TYR A 147 7.48 -7.74 7.53
N LEU A 148 8.18 -7.44 6.46
CA LEU A 148 9.18 -8.32 5.84
C LEU A 148 10.56 -8.09 6.45
N SER A 149 11.42 -9.11 6.44
CA SER A 149 12.83 -8.91 6.77
C SER A 149 13.53 -8.13 5.64
N ARG A 150 14.71 -7.57 5.94
CA ARG A 150 15.54 -6.86 4.96
C ARG A 150 15.83 -7.73 3.74
N GLU A 151 16.16 -9.01 3.98
CA GLU A 151 16.45 -9.99 2.95
C GLU A 151 15.22 -10.30 2.09
N GLN A 152 14.04 -10.40 2.74
CA GLN A 152 12.77 -10.63 2.04
C GLN A 152 12.39 -9.44 1.16
N VAL A 153 12.60 -8.21 1.65
CA VAL A 153 12.34 -6.99 0.84
C VAL A 153 13.31 -6.93 -0.34
N GLY A 154 14.61 -7.22 -0.14
CA GLY A 154 15.59 -7.29 -1.21
C GLY A 154 15.22 -8.32 -2.28
N ALA A 155 14.90 -9.55 -1.85
CA ALA A 155 14.48 -10.61 -2.77
C ALA A 155 13.18 -10.26 -3.54
N LEU A 156 12.24 -9.56 -2.91
CA LEU A 156 11.04 -9.07 -3.58
C LEU A 156 11.39 -8.00 -4.62
N ALA A 157 12.27 -7.06 -4.25
CA ALA A 157 12.73 -6.01 -5.14
C ALA A 157 13.42 -6.57 -6.39
N ASP A 158 14.32 -7.57 -6.21
CA ASP A 158 14.99 -8.27 -7.31
C ASP A 158 14.00 -9.01 -8.23
N ASP A 159 13.02 -9.71 -7.63
CA ASP A 159 12.00 -10.43 -8.41
C ASP A 159 11.10 -9.47 -9.22
N LEU A 160 10.86 -8.26 -8.71
CA LEU A 160 10.06 -7.23 -9.39
C LEU A 160 10.83 -6.52 -10.51
N THR A 161 12.16 -6.52 -10.51
CA THR A 161 12.97 -5.96 -11.61
C THR A 161 13.16 -6.94 -12.77
N ALA A 162 12.90 -8.23 -12.56
CA ALA A 162 13.10 -9.26 -13.59
C ALA A 162 12.21 -9.09 -14.84
N PRO A 163 10.89 -8.79 -14.73
CA PRO A 163 10.08 -8.48 -15.92
C PRO A 163 10.31 -7.03 -16.38
N PRO A 164 10.77 -6.79 -17.63
CA PRO A 164 11.10 -5.44 -18.10
C PRO A 164 9.90 -4.50 -18.22
N THR A 165 8.69 -5.03 -18.15
CA THR A 165 7.43 -4.28 -18.19
C THR A 165 7.02 -3.72 -16.83
N PHE A 166 7.65 -4.15 -15.74
CA PHE A 166 7.44 -3.58 -14.41
C PHE A 166 8.23 -2.28 -14.29
N ARG A 167 7.54 -1.15 -14.48
CA ARG A 167 8.18 0.17 -14.67
C ARG A 167 8.15 1.03 -13.40
N TRP A 168 7.13 0.84 -12.57
CA TRP A 168 6.87 1.67 -11.42
C TRP A 168 6.56 0.81 -10.21
N TRP A 169 7.06 1.21 -9.06
CA TRP A 169 6.75 0.57 -7.79
C TRP A 169 6.42 1.63 -6.74
N LEU A 170 5.17 1.68 -6.28
CA LEU A 170 4.71 2.52 -5.18
C LEU A 170 4.84 1.76 -3.88
N ILE A 171 5.57 2.35 -2.95
CA ILE A 171 5.83 1.79 -1.61
C ILE A 171 5.59 2.84 -0.53
N ASP A 172 5.20 2.40 0.64
CA ASP A 172 5.31 3.18 1.86
C ASP A 172 6.44 2.62 2.73
N ILE A 173 7.30 3.50 3.23
CA ILE A 173 8.40 3.12 4.11
C ILE A 173 8.44 4.00 5.37
N ALA A 174 8.82 3.39 6.49
CA ALA A 174 9.06 4.08 7.73
C ALA A 174 10.56 4.16 8.02
N GLY A 175 11.05 5.31 8.44
CA GLY A 175 12.42 5.40 8.95
C GLY A 175 12.55 4.74 10.33
N PRO A 176 13.81 4.41 10.78
CA PRO A 176 14.04 3.68 12.02
C PRO A 176 13.46 4.34 13.28
N ARG A 177 13.44 5.67 13.31
CA ARG A 177 12.86 6.44 14.44
C ARG A 177 11.36 6.28 14.51
N ILE A 178 10.69 6.27 13.37
CA ILE A 178 9.25 6.06 13.27
C ILE A 178 8.90 4.63 13.67
N LEU A 179 9.65 3.65 13.15
CA LEU A 179 9.46 2.24 13.52
C LEU A 179 9.54 2.04 15.03
N LYS A 180 10.60 2.54 15.68
CA LYS A 180 10.74 2.45 17.15
C LYS A 180 9.55 3.06 17.91
N ARG A 181 9.00 4.17 17.38
CA ARG A 181 7.82 4.80 17.98
C ARG A 181 6.57 3.92 17.79
N MET A 182 6.39 3.34 16.61
CA MET A 182 5.30 2.42 16.31
C MET A 182 5.37 1.16 17.17
N GLU A 183 6.56 0.56 17.32
CA GLU A 183 6.81 -0.58 18.21
C GLU A 183 6.46 -0.27 19.66
N LYS A 184 6.87 0.89 20.16
CA LYS A 184 6.52 1.32 21.54
C LYS A 184 5.02 1.49 21.74
N THR A 185 4.30 1.95 20.71
CA THR A 185 2.86 2.27 20.80
C THR A 185 1.99 1.06 20.53
N TRP A 186 2.30 0.27 19.50
CA TRP A 186 1.47 -0.80 18.97
C TRP A 186 2.14 -2.17 18.90
N GLY A 187 3.43 -2.26 19.23
CA GLY A 187 4.22 -3.48 19.04
C GLY A 187 3.62 -4.71 19.70
N ARG A 188 3.02 -4.57 20.90
CA ARG A 188 2.34 -5.70 21.56
C ARG A 188 1.11 -6.18 20.79
N ALA A 189 0.28 -5.26 20.28
CA ALA A 189 -0.92 -5.60 19.53
C ALA A 189 -0.56 -6.25 18.17
N VAL A 190 0.44 -5.71 17.51
CA VAL A 190 0.93 -6.21 16.20
C VAL A 190 1.63 -7.57 16.35
N ALA A 191 2.42 -7.76 17.40
CA ALA A 191 3.05 -9.04 17.72
C ALA A 191 2.01 -10.12 18.07
N ALA A 192 0.94 -9.77 18.79
CA ALA A 192 -0.16 -10.69 19.07
C ALA A 192 -0.90 -11.13 17.79
N GLY A 193 -0.90 -10.29 16.76
CA GLY A 193 -1.39 -10.61 15.41
C GLY A 193 -0.36 -11.35 14.54
N ASN A 194 0.76 -11.79 15.10
CA ASN A 194 1.86 -12.47 14.41
C ASN A 194 2.50 -11.69 13.24
N ALA A 195 2.42 -10.36 13.27
CA ALA A 195 2.94 -9.47 12.24
C ALA A 195 3.89 -8.38 12.81
N PRO A 196 5.03 -8.77 13.46
CA PRO A 196 5.95 -7.80 14.05
C PRO A 196 6.57 -6.90 12.96
N PHE A 197 6.81 -5.64 13.32
CA PHE A 197 7.53 -4.72 12.44
C PHE A 197 9.00 -5.14 12.30
N LYS A 198 9.56 -5.15 11.09
CA LYS A 198 10.89 -5.65 10.80
C LYS A 198 11.72 -4.71 9.92
N PHE A 199 11.10 -4.04 8.96
CA PHE A 199 11.80 -3.29 7.92
C PHE A 199 11.64 -1.79 8.09
N ALA A 200 12.76 -1.11 8.31
CA ALA A 200 12.87 0.35 8.30
C ALA A 200 14.32 0.69 7.94
N PRO A 201 14.65 0.78 6.65
CA PRO A 201 16.03 1.01 6.22
C PRO A 201 16.52 2.39 6.65
N ALA A 202 17.71 2.45 7.26
CA ALA A 202 18.31 3.71 7.70
C ALA A 202 18.68 4.61 6.51
N GLU A 203 19.04 4.00 5.39
CA GLU A 203 19.34 4.63 4.11
C GLU A 203 18.09 5.06 3.31
N GLY A 204 16.87 4.79 3.84
CA GLY A 204 15.63 5.16 3.16
C GLY A 204 15.46 4.45 1.81
N THR A 205 15.09 5.22 0.77
CA THR A 205 14.88 4.71 -0.59
C THR A 205 16.15 4.25 -1.29
N GLN A 206 17.33 4.68 -0.84
CA GLN A 206 18.63 4.21 -1.37
C GLN A 206 18.82 2.70 -1.22
N PHE A 207 18.14 2.06 -0.25
CA PHE A 207 18.13 0.61 -0.14
C PHE A 207 17.75 -0.07 -1.47
N PHE A 208 16.79 0.49 -2.19
CA PHE A 208 16.25 -0.10 -3.41
C PHE A 208 17.13 0.11 -4.64
N GLU A 209 18.09 1.06 -4.59
CA GLU A 209 19.04 1.30 -5.70
C GLU A 209 19.93 0.07 -5.93
N GLY A 210 20.34 -0.61 -4.85
CA GLY A 210 21.09 -1.87 -4.92
C GLY A 210 20.32 -3.02 -5.58
N HIS A 211 18.99 -2.86 -5.76
CA HIS A 211 18.08 -3.82 -6.36
C HIS A 211 17.51 -3.33 -7.70
N GLY A 212 18.13 -2.31 -8.33
CA GLY A 212 17.77 -1.84 -9.65
C GLY A 212 16.60 -0.84 -9.72
N TRP A 213 16.12 -0.34 -8.57
CA TRP A 213 15.08 0.68 -8.51
C TRP A 213 15.68 2.06 -8.24
N VAL A 214 15.16 3.08 -8.92
CA VAL A 214 15.58 4.48 -8.75
C VAL A 214 14.39 5.30 -8.26
N GLU A 215 14.61 6.15 -7.23
CA GLU A 215 13.57 7.05 -6.74
C GLU A 215 13.14 8.02 -7.84
N ALA A 216 11.88 7.94 -8.27
CA ALA A 216 11.28 8.84 -9.23
C ALA A 216 10.53 10.01 -8.55
N GLU A 217 9.86 9.74 -7.45
CA GLU A 217 9.10 10.73 -6.67
C GLU A 217 9.07 10.31 -5.19
N PHE A 218 9.26 11.29 -4.30
CA PHE A 218 9.15 11.11 -2.85
C PHE A 218 8.07 12.01 -2.29
N ARG A 219 7.15 11.44 -1.51
CA ARG A 219 6.09 12.17 -0.80
C ARG A 219 6.25 12.00 0.70
N SER A 220 6.58 13.10 1.39
CA SER A 220 6.66 13.09 2.85
C SER A 220 5.28 13.08 3.47
N MET A 221 4.97 12.10 4.28
CA MET A 221 3.70 11.98 5.03
C MET A 221 3.37 13.27 5.80
N TRP A 222 4.37 13.93 6.37
CA TRP A 222 4.21 15.15 7.15
C TRP A 222 3.80 16.35 6.29
N VAL A 223 4.42 16.50 5.11
CA VAL A 223 4.10 17.55 4.14
C VAL A 223 2.69 17.33 3.58
N GLU A 224 2.40 16.09 3.21
CA GLU A 224 1.10 15.73 2.66
C GLU A 224 -0.04 15.88 3.67
N ALA A 225 0.20 15.57 4.95
CA ALA A 225 -0.78 15.79 6.01
C ALA A 225 -1.18 17.26 6.14
N ASN A 226 -0.20 18.18 6.04
CA ASN A 226 -0.48 19.63 6.04
C ASN A 226 -1.18 20.06 4.74
N ARG A 227 -0.72 19.59 3.58
CA ARG A 227 -1.35 19.86 2.28
C ARG A 227 -2.84 19.47 2.29
N LEU A 228 -3.12 18.30 2.83
CA LEU A 228 -4.47 17.73 2.91
C LEU A 228 -5.27 18.20 4.13
N LYS A 229 -4.72 19.05 4.97
CA LYS A 229 -5.36 19.56 6.20
C LYS A 229 -5.88 18.43 7.12
N ARG A 230 -5.14 17.34 7.23
CA ARG A 230 -5.45 16.21 8.12
C ARG A 230 -4.66 16.22 9.42
N ALA A 231 -3.53 16.87 9.44
CA ALA A 231 -2.81 17.21 10.66
C ALA A 231 -2.08 18.53 10.48
N GLU A 232 -2.09 19.37 11.52
CA GLU A 232 -1.25 20.56 11.59
C GLU A 232 0.11 20.16 12.15
N ILE A 233 1.09 20.06 11.27
CA ILE A 233 2.46 19.65 11.63
C ILE A 233 3.37 20.86 11.43
N PRO A 234 3.81 21.49 12.54
CA PRO A 234 4.72 22.62 12.45
C PRO A 234 6.00 22.24 11.71
N PHE A 235 6.46 23.15 10.84
CA PHE A 235 7.71 22.96 10.08
C PHE A 235 7.77 21.66 9.25
N ALA A 236 6.64 21.19 8.72
CA ALA A 236 6.57 19.95 7.94
C ALA A 236 7.56 19.90 6.78
N TRP A 237 7.89 21.03 6.17
CA TRP A 237 8.88 21.14 5.10
C TRP A 237 10.31 20.73 5.54
N LEU A 238 10.69 20.95 6.81
CA LEU A 238 11.96 20.46 7.36
C LEU A 238 12.00 18.93 7.40
N TRP A 239 10.87 18.29 7.66
CA TRP A 239 10.78 16.83 7.69
C TRP A 239 10.91 16.21 6.30
N GLN A 240 10.62 16.96 5.24
CA GLN A 240 10.89 16.49 3.88
C GLN A 240 12.40 16.40 3.60
N LEU A 241 13.18 17.31 4.15
CA LEU A 241 14.66 17.29 4.05
C LEU A 241 15.27 16.21 4.95
N LEU A 242 14.75 16.06 6.16
CA LEU A 242 15.25 15.10 7.15
C LEU A 242 14.78 13.66 6.90
N GLY A 243 13.66 13.47 6.21
CA GLY A 243 13.14 12.15 5.83
C GLY A 243 13.91 11.49 4.68
N ARG A 244 14.83 12.24 4.05
CA ARG A 244 15.79 11.73 3.06
C ARG A 244 17.14 11.36 3.68
N LEU A 245 17.31 11.58 4.99
CA LEU A 245 18.44 11.22 5.81
C LEU A 245 18.05 10.09 6.76
#